data_9ffac07d6c1e4d1239de72f00bccef6b
#
_entry.id   9ffac07d6c1e4d1239de72f00bccef6b
#
_cell.length_a   1.000
_cell.length_b   1.000
_cell.length_c   1.000
_cell.angle_alpha   90.00
_cell.angle_beta   90.00
_cell.angle_gamma   90.00
#
_symmetry.space_group_name_H-M   'P 1'
#
loop_
_entity.id
_entity.type
_entity.pdbx_description
1 polymer ?
#
loop_
_entity_poly.entity_id
_entity_poly.type
_entity_poly.pdbx_seq_one_letter_code
_entity_poly.pdbx_strand_id
1 'polypeptide(L)'
;TVSRFIRYAECASESHNEKAFCEYMEQELAGMGIPFERQELGNEVVTDGWNILARIPGRSGKTPFLFVFHLDTAAPSNQVEVCVEGGCIRSKGSSVLGADGKLAIAVVMEAVERLMQEGEINRPIELLFTVCQELGLHGAKYADYSRIESEEAIVIDHYVTGEVLTRTPARLYMNVELIGRAAHVIRNEEPGVNALLTAVEIIHQIPVGRLNDNLSINVFDLVSLSPSNAVPKYARFDVEIRCFGNDIKQEIRDRIRRKAEETAERMGCKCNIREEEDVPETDFSENTDMLERLASIYSRSGLSMIPARSFGVLDATCTNQLGIRTVPIGFNIYHSHSAREYVVIEDVKKMLELVENIIRYF
;
A
#
# COMPACT_ATOMS: atom_id res chain seq x y z
N THR A 1 -24.00 -3.70 2.65
CA THR A 1 -22.55 -3.45 2.84
C THR A 1 -21.87 -4.61 3.57
N VAL A 2 -22.31 -4.97 4.81
CA VAL A 2 -21.66 -6.03 5.60
C VAL A 2 -21.61 -7.36 4.85
N SER A 3 -22.74 -7.81 4.27
CA SER A 3 -22.77 -9.07 3.49
C SER A 3 -21.89 -9.01 2.24
N ARG A 4 -21.76 -7.85 1.59
CA ARG A 4 -20.87 -7.64 0.45
C ARG A 4 -19.42 -7.76 0.90
N PHE A 5 -19.05 -7.08 1.97
CA PHE A 5 -17.70 -7.17 2.53
C PHE A 5 -17.31 -8.60 2.94
N ILE A 6 -18.22 -9.35 3.58
CA ILE A 6 -17.97 -10.76 3.93
C ILE A 6 -17.62 -11.59 2.68
N ARG A 7 -18.40 -11.46 1.61
CA ARG A 7 -18.11 -12.18 0.34
C ARG A 7 -16.76 -11.79 -0.25
N TYR A 8 -16.40 -10.50 -0.16
CA TYR A 8 -15.09 -10.04 -0.64
C TYR A 8 -13.95 -10.56 0.22
N ALA A 9 -14.09 -10.52 1.54
CA ALA A 9 -13.08 -11.03 2.47
C ALA A 9 -12.80 -12.53 2.27
N GLU A 10 -13.84 -13.32 1.99
CA GLU A 10 -13.74 -14.77 1.75
C GLU A 10 -13.22 -15.13 0.35
N CYS A 11 -13.14 -14.17 -0.58
CA CYS A 11 -12.51 -14.36 -1.88
C CYS A 11 -11.00 -14.15 -1.77
N ALA A 12 -10.21 -15.17 -2.09
CA ALA A 12 -8.74 -15.10 -2.00
C ALA A 12 -8.16 -14.04 -2.96
N SER A 13 -7.21 -13.22 -2.47
CA SER A 13 -6.48 -12.25 -3.29
C SER A 13 -5.18 -11.80 -2.63
N GLU A 14 -4.36 -12.72 -2.12
CA GLU A 14 -3.00 -12.35 -1.69
C GLU A 14 -2.25 -11.74 -2.85
N SER A 15 -1.39 -10.75 -2.58
CA SER A 15 -0.54 -10.13 -3.62
C SER A 15 0.15 -11.19 -4.47
N HIS A 16 0.20 -10.99 -5.78
CA HIS A 16 0.60 -11.92 -6.85
C HIS A 16 -0.44 -12.99 -7.22
N ASN A 17 -1.54 -13.16 -6.45
CA ASN A 17 -2.57 -14.19 -6.66
C ASN A 17 -3.97 -13.58 -6.60
N GLU A 18 -4.20 -12.48 -7.31
CA GLU A 18 -5.41 -11.66 -7.23
C GLU A 18 -6.50 -12.09 -8.23
N LYS A 19 -6.20 -12.99 -9.15
CA LYS A 19 -7.08 -13.37 -10.26
C LYS A 19 -8.51 -13.68 -9.83
N ALA A 20 -8.67 -14.46 -8.76
CA ALA A 20 -10.00 -14.86 -8.29
C ALA A 20 -10.85 -13.64 -7.90
N PHE A 21 -10.26 -12.66 -7.25
CA PHE A 21 -10.98 -11.46 -6.85
C PHE A 21 -11.14 -10.47 -8.01
N CYS A 22 -10.21 -10.40 -8.95
CA CYS A 22 -10.39 -9.65 -10.21
C CYS A 22 -11.61 -10.17 -10.97
N GLU A 23 -11.70 -11.49 -11.19
CA GLU A 23 -12.84 -12.13 -11.87
C GLU A 23 -14.16 -11.90 -11.11
N TYR A 24 -14.13 -11.94 -9.77
CA TYR A 24 -15.29 -11.63 -8.93
C TYR A 24 -15.77 -10.19 -9.14
N MET A 25 -14.84 -9.22 -9.12
CA MET A 25 -15.17 -7.79 -9.31
C MET A 25 -15.74 -7.52 -10.69
N GLU A 26 -15.22 -8.15 -11.74
CA GLU A 26 -15.78 -8.04 -13.09
C GLU A 26 -17.20 -8.56 -13.17
N GLN A 27 -17.49 -9.69 -12.53
CA GLN A 27 -18.86 -10.24 -12.48
C GLN A 27 -19.80 -9.30 -11.72
N GLU A 28 -19.36 -8.70 -10.65
CA GLU A 28 -20.17 -7.75 -9.88
C GLU A 28 -20.43 -6.46 -10.67
N LEU A 29 -19.42 -5.88 -11.30
CA LEU A 29 -19.56 -4.71 -12.16
C LEU A 29 -20.52 -4.99 -13.34
N ALA A 30 -20.37 -6.15 -14.00
CA ALA A 30 -21.26 -6.57 -15.07
C ALA A 30 -22.70 -6.77 -14.57
N GLY A 31 -22.88 -7.36 -13.39
CA GLY A 31 -24.19 -7.54 -12.75
C GLY A 31 -24.89 -6.22 -12.41
N MET A 32 -24.14 -5.18 -12.12
CA MET A 32 -24.63 -3.81 -11.89
C MET A 32 -24.80 -3.01 -13.19
N GLY A 33 -24.41 -3.57 -14.35
CA GLY A 33 -24.44 -2.86 -15.64
C GLY A 33 -23.39 -1.76 -15.76
N ILE A 34 -22.32 -1.81 -14.98
CA ILE A 34 -21.23 -0.83 -15.02
C ILE A 34 -20.20 -1.26 -16.05
N PRO A 35 -19.92 -0.45 -17.09
CA PRO A 35 -18.88 -0.74 -18.06
C PRO A 35 -17.51 -0.67 -17.41
N PHE A 36 -16.64 -1.60 -17.77
CA PHE A 36 -15.27 -1.66 -17.30
C PHE A 36 -14.32 -2.17 -18.38
N GLU A 37 -13.04 -1.95 -18.17
CA GLU A 37 -11.96 -2.49 -19.00
C GLU A 37 -10.83 -3.03 -18.11
N ARG A 38 -10.13 -4.07 -18.59
CA ARG A 38 -8.91 -4.58 -17.98
C ARG A 38 -7.71 -3.73 -18.41
N GLN A 39 -6.78 -3.56 -17.49
CA GLN A 39 -5.45 -3.04 -17.80
C GLN A 39 -4.42 -4.11 -17.46
N GLU A 40 -3.87 -4.74 -18.48
CA GLU A 40 -2.80 -5.71 -18.34
C GLU A 40 -1.48 -4.98 -18.02
N LEU A 41 -0.76 -5.46 -17.00
CA LEU A 41 0.41 -4.77 -16.45
C LEU A 41 1.75 -5.21 -17.09
N GLY A 42 1.69 -6.11 -18.07
CA GLY A 42 2.88 -6.62 -18.74
C GLY A 42 3.77 -7.46 -17.82
N ASN A 43 5.06 -7.58 -18.21
CA ASN A 43 6.04 -8.38 -17.45
C ASN A 43 6.67 -7.62 -16.28
N GLU A 44 6.33 -6.36 -16.10
CA GLU A 44 6.87 -5.49 -15.04
C GLU A 44 6.31 -5.86 -13.68
N VAL A 45 5.09 -6.42 -13.65
CA VAL A 45 4.39 -6.83 -12.43
C VAL A 45 4.19 -8.35 -12.41
N VAL A 46 4.71 -8.98 -11.38
CA VAL A 46 4.49 -10.42 -11.16
C VAL A 46 3.14 -10.59 -10.47
N THR A 47 2.11 -10.95 -11.22
CA THR A 47 0.76 -11.22 -10.73
C THR A 47 0.01 -12.14 -11.69
N ASP A 48 -0.99 -12.85 -11.21
CA ASP A 48 -1.98 -13.54 -12.04
C ASP A 48 -3.25 -12.70 -12.27
N GLY A 49 -3.31 -11.51 -11.63
CA GLY A 49 -4.40 -10.55 -11.73
C GLY A 49 -4.14 -9.44 -12.76
N TRP A 50 -5.01 -8.45 -12.77
CA TRP A 50 -4.95 -7.26 -13.63
C TRP A 50 -5.65 -6.09 -12.95
N ASN A 51 -5.31 -4.86 -13.34
CA ASN A 51 -6.09 -3.70 -12.94
C ASN A 51 -7.45 -3.66 -13.66
N ILE A 52 -8.43 -3.04 -13.01
CA ILE A 52 -9.77 -2.84 -13.60
C ILE A 52 -10.08 -1.35 -13.54
N LEU A 53 -10.46 -0.76 -14.67
CA LEU A 53 -10.98 0.60 -14.74
C LEU A 53 -12.46 0.56 -15.11
N ALA A 54 -13.33 1.00 -14.20
CA ALA A 54 -14.78 1.03 -14.42
C ALA A 54 -15.28 2.47 -14.46
N ARG A 55 -16.38 2.71 -15.19
CA ARG A 55 -16.95 4.05 -15.41
C ARG A 55 -18.43 4.08 -15.12
N ILE A 56 -18.85 5.01 -14.29
CA ILE A 56 -20.24 5.21 -13.91
C ILE A 56 -20.67 6.57 -14.44
N PRO A 57 -21.68 6.65 -15.32
CA PRO A 57 -22.16 7.91 -15.84
C PRO A 57 -22.82 8.76 -14.76
N GLY A 58 -22.61 10.08 -14.82
CA GLY A 58 -23.31 11.06 -14.01
C GLY A 58 -24.30 11.88 -14.81
N ARG A 59 -25.12 12.64 -14.11
CA ARG A 59 -26.10 13.54 -14.74
C ARG A 59 -25.51 14.90 -15.15
N SER A 60 -24.40 15.30 -14.57
CA SER A 60 -23.72 16.56 -14.91
C SER A 60 -22.72 16.35 -16.03
N GLY A 61 -22.46 17.41 -16.80
CA GLY A 61 -21.37 17.43 -17.78
C GLY A 61 -19.98 17.72 -17.20
N LYS A 62 -19.78 17.50 -15.90
CA LYS A 62 -18.48 17.68 -15.23
C LYS A 62 -17.53 16.54 -15.61
N THR A 63 -16.23 16.80 -15.54
CA THR A 63 -15.21 15.74 -15.56
C THR A 63 -15.45 14.75 -14.44
N PRO A 64 -15.23 13.46 -14.64
CA PRO A 64 -15.40 12.47 -13.57
C PRO A 64 -14.45 12.73 -12.40
N PHE A 65 -14.69 12.07 -11.28
CA PHE A 65 -13.68 11.92 -10.23
C PHE A 65 -13.39 10.43 -10.01
N LEU A 66 -12.18 10.16 -9.56
CA LEU A 66 -11.66 8.80 -9.45
C LEU A 66 -11.69 8.32 -7.99
N PHE A 67 -12.18 7.09 -7.78
CA PHE A 67 -11.81 6.32 -6.60
C PHE A 67 -10.73 5.30 -6.97
N VAL A 68 -9.74 5.13 -6.10
CA VAL A 68 -8.69 4.12 -6.27
C VAL A 68 -8.70 3.16 -5.09
N PHE A 69 -8.58 1.89 -5.39
CA PHE A 69 -8.60 0.79 -4.42
C PHE A 69 -7.60 -0.27 -4.84
N HIS A 70 -7.03 -0.98 -3.89
CA HIS A 70 -6.27 -2.18 -4.19
C HIS A 70 -7.10 -3.46 -3.95
N LEU A 71 -6.89 -4.43 -4.83
CA LEU A 71 -7.58 -5.73 -4.80
C LEU A 71 -6.87 -6.75 -3.93
N ASP A 72 -5.56 -6.60 -3.79
CA ASP A 72 -4.75 -7.52 -3.02
C ASP A 72 -4.88 -7.31 -1.51
N THR A 73 -4.48 -8.33 -0.77
CA THR A 73 -4.47 -8.35 0.68
C THR A 73 -3.16 -8.92 1.19
N ALA A 74 -2.75 -8.45 2.37
CA ALA A 74 -1.60 -9.00 3.08
C ALA A 74 -1.79 -10.49 3.40
N ALA A 75 -0.70 -11.27 3.29
CA ALA A 75 -0.71 -12.71 3.60
C ALA A 75 -0.62 -12.97 5.12
N PRO A 76 -1.19 -14.09 5.63
CA PRO A 76 -1.98 -15.11 4.93
C PRO A 76 -3.47 -14.74 4.87
N SER A 77 -4.07 -14.76 3.68
CA SER A 77 -5.49 -14.45 3.48
C SER A 77 -6.19 -15.33 2.43
N ASN A 78 -5.58 -16.45 2.02
CA ASN A 78 -6.13 -17.35 1.01
C ASN A 78 -7.34 -18.19 1.47
N GLN A 79 -7.55 -18.32 2.76
CA GLN A 79 -8.64 -19.11 3.35
C GLN A 79 -9.24 -18.36 4.53
N VAL A 80 -9.91 -17.24 4.22
CA VAL A 80 -10.59 -16.43 5.24
C VAL A 80 -11.95 -17.04 5.52
N GLU A 81 -12.22 -17.37 6.77
CA GLU A 81 -13.54 -17.69 7.28
C GLU A 81 -14.00 -16.55 8.19
N VAL A 82 -15.00 -15.82 7.74
CA VAL A 82 -15.47 -14.64 8.47
C VAL A 82 -16.41 -15.02 9.60
N CYS A 83 -16.28 -14.37 10.75
CA CYS A 83 -17.25 -14.39 11.83
C CYS A 83 -17.69 -12.97 12.22
N VAL A 84 -18.94 -12.87 12.66
CA VAL A 84 -19.53 -11.64 13.18
C VAL A 84 -19.93 -11.87 14.62
N GLU A 85 -19.21 -11.23 15.53
CA GLU A 85 -19.43 -11.37 16.98
C GLU A 85 -19.29 -10.02 17.70
N GLY A 86 -20.19 -9.72 18.62
CA GLY A 86 -20.11 -8.50 19.42
C GLY A 86 -20.12 -7.19 18.61
N GLY A 87 -20.76 -7.20 17.43
CA GLY A 87 -20.76 -6.03 16.54
C GLY A 87 -19.46 -5.85 15.72
N CYS A 88 -18.55 -6.81 15.79
CA CYS A 88 -17.30 -6.81 15.01
C CYS A 88 -17.31 -7.90 13.95
N ILE A 89 -16.63 -7.64 12.83
CA ILE A 89 -16.34 -8.60 11.77
C ILE A 89 -14.87 -8.98 11.88
N ARG A 90 -14.56 -10.27 11.91
CA ARG A 90 -13.22 -10.84 12.13
C ARG A 90 -12.98 -12.05 11.22
N SER A 91 -11.71 -12.38 10.99
CA SER A 91 -11.34 -13.69 10.48
C SER A 91 -11.27 -14.69 11.64
N LYS A 92 -11.66 -15.95 11.41
CA LYS A 92 -11.39 -17.06 12.29
C LYS A 92 -9.98 -17.61 12.04
N GLY A 93 -9.32 -18.10 13.07
CA GLY A 93 -8.01 -18.75 12.93
C GLY A 93 -6.85 -17.78 12.77
N SER A 94 -5.95 -18.07 11.83
CA SER A 94 -4.69 -17.34 11.63
C SER A 94 -4.64 -16.45 10.39
N SER A 95 -5.73 -16.39 9.62
CA SER A 95 -5.81 -15.57 8.40
C SER A 95 -6.03 -14.09 8.75
N VAL A 96 -5.43 -13.21 7.97
CA VAL A 96 -5.78 -11.78 7.92
C VAL A 96 -7.19 -11.67 7.37
N LEU A 97 -8.01 -10.74 7.86
CA LEU A 97 -9.39 -10.55 7.40
C LEU A 97 -9.44 -9.97 5.97
N GLY A 98 -8.44 -9.17 5.61
CA GLY A 98 -8.41 -8.45 4.33
C GLY A 98 -9.39 -7.28 4.29
N ALA A 99 -9.67 -6.66 5.44
CA ALA A 99 -10.44 -5.42 5.47
C ALA A 99 -9.68 -4.30 4.78
N ASP A 100 -8.36 -4.33 4.89
CA ASP A 100 -7.46 -3.51 4.12
C ASP A 100 -7.55 -3.86 2.64
N GLY A 101 -7.96 -2.89 1.89
CA GLY A 101 -8.50 -2.76 0.58
C GLY A 101 -9.98 -3.12 0.43
N LYS A 102 -10.40 -4.32 0.77
CA LYS A 102 -11.72 -4.86 0.42
C LYS A 102 -12.90 -4.19 1.11
N LEU A 103 -12.71 -3.64 2.31
CA LEU A 103 -13.78 -2.91 2.99
C LEU A 103 -14.13 -1.63 2.23
N ALA A 104 -13.14 -0.89 1.79
CA ALA A 104 -13.34 0.32 1.00
C ALA A 104 -14.08 0.00 -0.31
N ILE A 105 -13.65 -1.05 -1.01
CA ILE A 105 -14.32 -1.52 -2.22
C ILE A 105 -15.80 -1.87 -1.92
N ALA A 106 -16.08 -2.66 -0.88
CA ALA A 106 -17.42 -3.09 -0.54
C ALA A 106 -18.35 -1.90 -0.20
N VAL A 107 -17.82 -0.88 0.45
CA VAL A 107 -18.59 0.31 0.82
C VAL A 107 -18.88 1.19 -0.39
N VAL A 108 -17.88 1.43 -1.24
CA VAL A 108 -18.10 2.25 -2.44
C VAL A 108 -19.02 1.56 -3.43
N MET A 109 -18.86 0.25 -3.65
CA MET A 109 -19.76 -0.51 -4.52
C MET A 109 -21.21 -0.53 -4.02
N GLU A 110 -21.42 -0.58 -2.69
CA GLU A 110 -22.75 -0.46 -2.09
C GLU A 110 -23.34 0.92 -2.29
N ALA A 111 -22.56 1.98 -2.05
CA ALA A 111 -23.00 3.38 -2.22
C ALA A 111 -23.35 3.65 -3.70
N VAL A 112 -22.49 3.21 -4.62
CA VAL A 112 -22.73 3.34 -6.06
C VAL A 112 -24.02 2.65 -6.47
N GLU A 113 -24.23 1.38 -6.06
CA GLU A 113 -25.44 0.63 -6.38
C GLU A 113 -26.71 1.33 -5.95
N ARG A 114 -26.75 1.80 -4.68
CA ARG A 114 -27.89 2.53 -4.13
C ARG A 114 -28.16 3.82 -4.90
N LEU A 115 -27.11 4.63 -5.11
CA LEU A 115 -27.25 5.92 -5.76
C LEU A 115 -27.57 5.82 -7.26
N MET A 116 -27.13 4.74 -7.92
CA MET A 116 -27.57 4.43 -9.28
C MET A 116 -29.08 4.11 -9.33
N GLN A 117 -29.57 3.28 -8.40
CA GLN A 117 -31.00 2.95 -8.30
C GLN A 117 -31.87 4.17 -7.98
N GLU A 118 -31.38 5.09 -7.15
CA GLU A 118 -32.02 6.36 -6.80
C GLU A 118 -31.90 7.42 -7.91
N GLY A 119 -30.98 7.22 -8.89
CA GLY A 119 -30.65 8.20 -9.90
C GLY A 119 -29.94 9.45 -9.35
N GLU A 120 -29.17 9.30 -8.27
CA GLU A 120 -28.55 10.43 -7.56
C GLU A 120 -27.07 10.63 -7.87
N ILE A 121 -26.47 9.85 -8.76
CA ILE A 121 -25.09 10.12 -9.20
C ILE A 121 -25.08 11.36 -10.10
N ASN A 122 -24.56 12.45 -9.56
CA ASN A 122 -24.52 13.72 -10.26
C ASN A 122 -23.26 13.87 -11.12
N ARG A 123 -22.07 13.77 -10.50
CA ARG A 123 -20.78 13.80 -11.18
C ARG A 123 -20.43 12.39 -11.62
N PRO A 124 -19.94 12.17 -12.88
CA PRO A 124 -19.46 10.86 -13.30
C PRO A 124 -18.34 10.36 -12.37
N ILE A 125 -18.21 9.04 -12.24
CA ILE A 125 -17.23 8.39 -11.36
C ILE A 125 -16.40 7.41 -12.18
N GLU A 126 -15.12 7.40 -11.97
CA GLU A 126 -14.22 6.32 -12.37
C GLU A 126 -13.79 5.54 -11.13
N LEU A 127 -13.67 4.21 -11.28
CA LEU A 127 -13.16 3.31 -10.24
C LEU A 127 -11.94 2.61 -10.81
N LEU A 128 -10.79 2.82 -10.20
CA LEU A 128 -9.56 2.09 -10.52
C LEU A 128 -9.29 1.07 -9.42
N PHE A 129 -9.30 -0.19 -9.77
CA PHE A 129 -8.92 -1.29 -8.90
C PHE A 129 -7.53 -1.75 -9.30
N THR A 130 -6.59 -1.71 -8.38
CA THR A 130 -5.17 -2.03 -8.60
C THR A 130 -4.80 -3.37 -7.98
N VAL A 131 -3.76 -4.02 -8.49
CA VAL A 131 -3.16 -5.24 -7.91
C VAL A 131 -1.80 -4.95 -7.30
N CYS A 132 -1.29 -5.83 -6.44
CA CYS A 132 0.05 -5.75 -5.85
C CYS A 132 0.37 -4.40 -5.19
N GLN A 133 -0.57 -3.81 -4.48
CA GLN A 133 -0.36 -2.58 -3.71
C GLN A 133 0.57 -2.86 -2.53
N GLU A 134 0.30 -3.92 -1.77
CA GLU A 134 1.00 -4.31 -0.54
C GLU A 134 2.50 -4.61 -0.75
N LEU A 135 2.86 -5.02 -1.94
CA LEU A 135 4.23 -5.36 -2.32
C LEU A 135 4.92 -4.29 -3.19
N GLY A 136 4.46 -3.05 -3.15
CA GLY A 136 5.19 -1.98 -3.79
C GLY A 136 4.37 -1.06 -4.70
N LEU A 137 3.03 -1.02 -4.56
CA LEU A 137 2.12 -0.18 -5.36
C LEU A 137 2.18 -0.49 -6.86
N HIS A 138 2.50 -1.75 -7.22
CA HIS A 138 2.82 -2.08 -8.61
C HIS A 138 1.65 -1.82 -9.55
N GLY A 139 0.41 -2.19 -9.15
CA GLY A 139 -0.77 -1.91 -9.95
C GLY A 139 -0.94 -0.42 -10.25
N ALA A 140 -0.77 0.44 -9.26
CA ALA A 140 -0.88 1.89 -9.45
C ALA A 140 0.31 2.47 -10.24
N LYS A 141 1.53 1.99 -10.02
CA LYS A 141 2.73 2.45 -10.76
C LYS A 141 2.65 2.19 -12.26
N TYR A 142 2.09 1.04 -12.63
CA TYR A 142 2.04 0.57 -14.02
C TYR A 142 0.64 0.67 -14.64
N ALA A 143 -0.33 1.33 -13.98
CA ALA A 143 -1.64 1.58 -14.55
C ALA A 143 -1.56 2.44 -15.82
N ASP A 144 -2.46 2.20 -16.76
CA ASP A 144 -2.60 3.05 -17.95
C ASP A 144 -3.45 4.29 -17.62
N TYR A 145 -2.80 5.32 -17.14
CA TYR A 145 -3.44 6.59 -16.79
C TYR A 145 -3.94 7.38 -18.00
N SER A 146 -3.50 7.05 -19.20
CA SER A 146 -4.01 7.69 -20.42
C SER A 146 -5.48 7.38 -20.68
N ARG A 147 -6.01 6.35 -20.03
CA ARG A 147 -7.41 5.93 -20.09
C ARG A 147 -8.29 6.59 -19.03
N ILE A 148 -7.71 7.31 -18.07
CA ILE A 148 -8.43 7.97 -16.98
C ILE A 148 -8.73 9.40 -17.39
N GLU A 149 -10.00 9.79 -17.26
CA GLU A 149 -10.48 11.12 -17.58
C GLU A 149 -10.53 12.05 -16.35
N SER A 150 -10.45 11.47 -15.16
CA SER A 150 -10.53 12.18 -13.88
C SER A 150 -9.29 13.01 -13.63
N GLU A 151 -9.50 14.26 -13.18
CA GLU A 151 -8.43 15.16 -12.73
C GLU A 151 -8.31 15.17 -11.19
N GLU A 152 -9.26 14.58 -10.49
CA GLU A 152 -9.36 14.53 -9.04
C GLU A 152 -9.61 13.09 -8.59
N ALA A 153 -8.91 12.67 -7.52
CA ALA A 153 -9.06 11.33 -6.97
C ALA A 153 -9.22 11.33 -5.45
N ILE A 154 -9.95 10.32 -4.96
CA ILE A 154 -10.04 9.96 -3.55
C ILE A 154 -9.53 8.53 -3.43
N VAL A 155 -8.52 8.33 -2.58
CA VAL A 155 -7.99 7.02 -2.24
C VAL A 155 -8.45 6.67 -0.82
N ILE A 156 -9.07 5.51 -0.67
CA ILE A 156 -9.58 5.07 0.63
C ILE A 156 -8.68 3.96 1.13
N ASP A 157 -7.58 4.34 1.79
CA ASP A 157 -6.52 3.42 2.19
C ASP A 157 -5.75 3.94 3.43
N HIS A 158 -6.50 4.42 4.44
CA HIS A 158 -5.96 4.79 5.74
C HIS A 158 -6.87 4.26 6.87
N TYR A 159 -6.32 4.02 8.07
CA TYR A 159 -6.98 3.17 9.08
C TYR A 159 -7.67 3.92 10.23
N VAL A 160 -7.94 5.21 10.07
CA VAL A 160 -8.61 6.03 11.10
C VAL A 160 -9.72 6.85 10.48
N THR A 161 -10.95 6.60 10.93
CA THR A 161 -12.12 7.39 10.51
C THR A 161 -11.97 8.85 10.92
N GLY A 162 -12.21 9.75 9.96
CA GLY A 162 -12.07 11.19 10.17
C GLY A 162 -10.72 11.73 9.75
N GLU A 163 -9.68 10.91 9.70
CA GLU A 163 -8.37 11.36 9.22
C GLU A 163 -8.35 11.46 7.70
N VAL A 164 -7.78 12.57 7.22
CA VAL A 164 -7.49 12.86 5.82
C VAL A 164 -5.99 13.11 5.73
N LEU A 165 -5.31 12.31 4.92
CA LEU A 165 -3.86 12.42 4.84
C LEU A 165 -3.46 13.66 4.04
N THR A 166 -2.61 14.46 4.64
CA THR A 166 -2.00 15.63 4.00
C THR A 166 -0.58 15.34 3.51
N ARG A 167 0.09 14.32 4.06
CA ARG A 167 1.46 13.94 3.63
C ARG A 167 1.71 12.46 3.81
N THR A 168 2.43 11.87 2.84
CA THR A 168 3.01 10.53 2.90
C THR A 168 4.53 10.60 2.70
N PRO A 169 5.34 9.68 3.26
CA PRO A 169 6.79 9.76 3.24
C PRO A 169 7.37 9.39 1.88
N ALA A 170 8.60 9.83 1.63
CA ALA A 170 9.45 9.14 0.67
C ALA A 170 9.76 7.74 1.17
N ARG A 171 9.80 6.75 0.27
CA ARG A 171 10.29 5.40 0.52
C ARG A 171 11.50 5.13 -0.35
N LEU A 172 12.61 4.78 0.31
CA LEU A 172 13.88 4.45 -0.31
C LEU A 172 14.29 3.04 0.10
N TYR A 173 14.75 2.26 -0.85
CA TYR A 173 15.40 0.97 -0.62
C TYR A 173 16.91 1.07 -0.83
N MET A 174 17.67 0.40 0.04
CA MET A 174 19.11 0.21 -0.12
C MET A 174 19.40 -1.30 -0.06
N ASN A 175 19.86 -1.89 -1.16
CA ASN A 175 20.36 -3.25 -1.20
C ASN A 175 21.87 -3.24 -0.96
N VAL A 176 22.31 -3.87 0.12
CA VAL A 176 23.72 -3.95 0.51
C VAL A 176 24.24 -5.35 0.25
N GLU A 177 25.17 -5.47 -0.68
CA GLU A 177 25.80 -6.71 -1.08
C GLU A 177 27.26 -6.72 -0.65
N LEU A 178 27.68 -7.80 0.01
CA LEU A 178 29.02 -7.97 0.58
C LEU A 178 29.69 -9.18 -0.04
N ILE A 179 30.90 -8.98 -0.53
CA ILE A 179 31.74 -10.01 -1.14
C ILE A 179 33.04 -10.12 -0.35
N GLY A 180 33.18 -11.23 0.33
CA GLY A 180 34.39 -11.62 1.06
C GLY A 180 35.20 -12.69 0.30
N ARG A 181 35.88 -13.55 1.06
CA ARG A 181 36.69 -14.65 0.52
C ARG A 181 36.37 -15.97 1.21
N ALA A 182 35.99 -16.97 0.44
CA ALA A 182 35.77 -18.32 0.98
C ALA A 182 37.14 -18.94 1.40
N ALA A 183 37.12 -19.66 2.50
CA ALA A 183 38.21 -20.51 2.94
C ALA A 183 37.65 -21.67 3.76
N HIS A 184 38.38 -22.78 3.85
CA HIS A 184 37.99 -23.84 4.75
C HIS A 184 38.21 -23.39 6.20
N VAL A 185 37.25 -23.59 7.09
CA VAL A 185 37.32 -23.06 8.46
C VAL A 185 38.47 -23.59 9.31
N ILE A 186 39.02 -24.77 8.96
CA ILE A 186 40.10 -25.42 9.72
C ILE A 186 41.39 -25.41 8.93
N ARG A 187 41.32 -25.62 7.60
CA ARG A 187 42.50 -25.74 6.71
C ARG A 187 42.49 -24.60 5.72
N ASN A 188 43.08 -23.48 6.05
CA ASN A 188 43.23 -22.34 5.16
C ASN A 188 44.69 -21.85 5.19
N GLU A 189 45.36 -21.93 4.05
CA GLU A 189 46.66 -21.29 3.84
C GLU A 189 46.52 -19.76 3.83
N GLU A 190 45.39 -19.29 3.32
CA GLU A 190 44.97 -17.89 3.41
C GLU A 190 43.67 -17.77 4.24
N PRO A 191 43.58 -16.84 5.22
CA PRO A 191 42.41 -16.66 6.02
C PRO A 191 41.21 -16.19 5.18
N GLY A 192 40.03 -16.79 5.41
CA GLY A 192 38.79 -16.35 4.78
C GLY A 192 38.37 -14.96 5.25
N VAL A 193 37.55 -14.31 4.44
CA VAL A 193 36.88 -13.04 4.79
C VAL A 193 35.37 -13.30 4.85
N ASN A 194 34.80 -13.17 6.06
CA ASN A 194 33.45 -13.59 6.34
C ASN A 194 32.45 -12.47 6.04
N ALA A 195 31.77 -12.58 4.89
CA ALA A 195 30.77 -11.60 4.48
C ALA A 195 29.53 -11.57 5.39
N LEU A 196 29.13 -12.72 5.95
CA LEU A 196 27.99 -12.79 6.87
C LEU A 196 28.25 -12.01 8.17
N LEU A 197 29.40 -12.20 8.79
CA LEU A 197 29.76 -11.44 9.99
C LEU A 197 29.90 -9.94 9.69
N THR A 198 30.39 -9.59 8.50
CA THR A 198 30.45 -8.19 8.06
C THR A 198 29.03 -7.60 7.94
N ALA A 199 28.07 -8.34 7.35
CA ALA A 199 26.68 -7.91 7.28
C ALA A 199 26.06 -7.67 8.67
N VAL A 200 26.26 -8.62 9.59
CA VAL A 200 25.76 -8.49 10.97
C VAL A 200 26.35 -7.27 11.67
N GLU A 201 27.64 -7.00 11.50
CA GLU A 201 28.32 -5.84 12.10
C GLU A 201 27.79 -4.51 11.52
N ILE A 202 27.48 -4.47 10.21
CA ILE A 202 26.86 -3.30 9.58
C ILE A 202 25.44 -3.11 10.11
N ILE A 203 24.62 -4.16 10.10
CA ILE A 203 23.22 -4.12 10.55
C ILE A 203 23.14 -3.64 12.00
N HIS A 204 24.05 -4.08 12.88
CA HIS A 204 24.09 -3.65 14.27
C HIS A 204 24.27 -2.13 14.44
N GLN A 205 24.86 -1.45 13.46
CA GLN A 205 25.08 0.00 13.48
C GLN A 205 23.91 0.80 12.86
N ILE A 206 22.92 0.12 12.24
CA ILE A 206 21.76 0.76 11.64
C ILE A 206 20.65 0.85 12.70
N PRO A 207 20.18 2.05 13.06
CA PRO A 207 19.02 2.17 13.92
C PRO A 207 17.75 1.69 13.18
N VAL A 208 16.94 0.85 13.83
CA VAL A 208 15.73 0.28 13.24
C VAL A 208 14.48 0.68 14.01
N GLY A 209 13.32 0.66 13.32
CA GLY A 209 12.02 1.03 13.85
C GLY A 209 11.64 2.48 13.52
N ARG A 210 10.54 2.95 14.14
CA ARG A 210 10.13 4.36 14.06
C ARG A 210 11.04 5.18 15.01
N LEU A 211 11.98 5.90 14.45
CA LEU A 211 12.99 6.64 15.21
C LEU A 211 12.48 7.98 15.75
N ASN A 212 11.60 8.62 14.97
CA ASN A 212 10.92 9.86 15.35
C ASN A 212 9.71 10.10 14.42
N ASP A 213 9.13 11.30 14.45
CA ASP A 213 7.97 11.65 13.63
C ASP A 213 8.28 11.84 12.14
N ASN A 214 9.56 11.80 11.75
CA ASN A 214 9.99 12.02 10.36
C ASN A 214 10.80 10.86 9.78
N LEU A 215 11.12 9.81 10.54
CA LEU A 215 12.03 8.77 10.09
C LEU A 215 11.66 7.40 10.66
N SER A 216 11.51 6.42 9.79
CA SER A 216 11.42 5.00 10.11
C SER A 216 12.38 4.21 9.23
N ILE A 217 13.05 3.21 9.80
CA ILE A 217 14.00 2.35 9.10
C ILE A 217 13.69 0.90 9.44
N ASN A 218 13.70 0.04 8.43
CA ASN A 218 13.64 -1.41 8.59
C ASN A 218 14.82 -2.07 7.89
N VAL A 219 15.32 -3.16 8.46
CA VAL A 219 16.32 -4.02 7.84
C VAL A 219 15.71 -5.41 7.67
N PHE A 220 15.82 -5.97 6.47
CA PHE A 220 15.17 -7.23 6.13
C PHE A 220 16.00 -8.03 5.12
N ASP A 221 15.57 -9.24 4.79
CA ASP A 221 16.14 -10.12 3.77
C ASP A 221 17.66 -10.37 3.90
N LEU A 222 18.16 -10.57 5.15
CA LEU A 222 19.54 -11.02 5.33
C LEU A 222 19.72 -12.44 4.79
N VAL A 223 20.49 -12.55 3.73
CA VAL A 223 20.77 -13.82 3.05
C VAL A 223 22.27 -14.06 2.99
N SER A 224 22.70 -15.25 3.42
CA SER A 224 24.06 -15.77 3.25
C SER A 224 24.02 -17.28 3.24
N LEU A 225 24.29 -17.88 2.10
CA LEU A 225 24.29 -19.34 1.93
C LEU A 225 25.73 -19.85 1.79
N SER A 226 26.14 -20.73 2.70
CA SER A 226 27.47 -21.33 2.70
C SER A 226 27.45 -22.71 3.36
N PRO A 227 28.25 -23.67 2.90
CA PRO A 227 28.47 -24.91 3.64
C PRO A 227 29.03 -24.66 5.04
N SER A 228 28.73 -25.52 6.00
CA SER A 228 29.14 -25.37 7.41
C SER A 228 30.67 -25.36 7.63
N ASN A 229 31.43 -25.90 6.71
CA ASN A 229 32.90 -26.00 6.78
C ASN A 229 33.60 -24.92 5.93
N ALA A 230 32.88 -23.94 5.40
CA ALA A 230 33.44 -22.85 4.61
C ALA A 230 33.09 -21.49 5.20
N VAL A 231 34.03 -20.55 5.14
CA VAL A 231 33.81 -19.15 5.49
C VAL A 231 32.83 -18.55 4.46
N PRO A 232 31.70 -17.95 4.86
CA PRO A 232 30.75 -17.33 3.95
C PRO A 232 31.39 -16.18 3.16
N LYS A 233 31.46 -16.34 1.82
CA LYS A 233 32.03 -15.34 0.92
C LYS A 233 31.05 -14.31 0.41
N TYR A 234 29.74 -14.51 0.68
CA TYR A 234 28.67 -13.66 0.18
C TYR A 234 27.63 -13.45 1.27
N ALA A 235 27.18 -12.23 1.40
CA ALA A 235 25.99 -11.86 2.15
C ALA A 235 25.31 -10.66 1.50
N ARG A 236 24.01 -10.57 1.64
CA ARG A 236 23.22 -9.38 1.27
C ARG A 236 22.14 -9.15 2.30
N PHE A 237 21.72 -7.89 2.42
CA PHE A 237 20.55 -7.49 3.18
C PHE A 237 19.94 -6.24 2.56
N ASP A 238 18.67 -6.00 2.86
CA ASP A 238 17.94 -4.86 2.37
C ASP A 238 17.56 -3.93 3.52
N VAL A 239 17.52 -2.63 3.23
CA VAL A 239 17.12 -1.56 4.15
C VAL A 239 15.99 -0.77 3.50
N GLU A 240 14.84 -0.66 4.18
CA GLU A 240 13.78 0.27 3.82
C GLU A 240 13.89 1.52 4.70
N ILE A 241 13.84 2.68 4.08
CA ILE A 241 13.82 3.98 4.75
C ILE A 241 12.54 4.69 4.34
N ARG A 242 11.73 5.09 5.32
CA ARG A 242 10.58 6.00 5.10
C ARG A 242 10.85 7.29 5.83
N CYS A 243 10.81 8.39 5.12
CA CYS A 243 11.15 9.69 5.73
C CYS A 243 10.37 10.86 5.15
N PHE A 244 10.22 11.90 5.97
CA PHE A 244 9.71 13.20 5.60
C PHE A 244 10.86 14.21 5.61
N GLY A 245 11.04 14.91 4.49
CA GLY A 245 12.12 15.89 4.30
C GLY A 245 13.30 15.31 3.53
N ASN A 246 13.65 15.99 2.44
CA ASN A 246 14.74 15.56 1.56
C ASN A 246 16.12 15.59 2.29
N ASP A 247 16.33 16.54 3.21
CA ASP A 247 17.56 16.62 3.98
C ASP A 247 17.74 15.39 4.87
N ILE A 248 16.67 14.95 5.55
CA ILE A 248 16.67 13.73 6.38
C ILE A 248 16.95 12.51 5.50
N LYS A 249 16.30 12.43 4.31
CA LYS A 249 16.52 11.35 3.36
C LYS A 249 18.00 11.25 2.97
N GLN A 250 18.61 12.36 2.60
CA GLN A 250 20.01 12.39 2.19
C GLN A 250 20.94 12.04 3.35
N GLU A 251 20.75 12.66 4.51
CA GLU A 251 21.58 12.40 5.69
C GLU A 251 21.60 10.93 6.10
N ILE A 252 20.41 10.31 6.22
CA ILE A 252 20.32 8.91 6.66
C ILE A 252 20.87 7.95 5.62
N ARG A 253 20.60 8.17 4.33
CA ARG A 253 21.14 7.40 3.22
C ARG A 253 22.67 7.43 3.25
N ASP A 254 23.27 8.63 3.30
CA ASP A 254 24.72 8.83 3.27
C ASP A 254 25.39 8.26 4.55
N ARG A 255 24.70 8.33 5.69
CA ARG A 255 25.14 7.72 6.94
C ARG A 255 25.20 6.20 6.84
N ILE A 256 24.15 5.56 6.34
CA ILE A 256 24.10 4.09 6.19
C ILE A 256 25.16 3.65 5.19
N ARG A 257 25.26 4.30 4.02
CA ARG A 257 26.28 4.03 3.00
C ARG A 257 27.69 4.08 3.60
N ARG A 258 28.05 5.19 4.22
CA ARG A 258 29.37 5.38 4.83
C ARG A 258 29.68 4.29 5.86
N LYS A 259 28.73 3.98 6.74
CA LYS A 259 28.90 2.91 7.74
C LYS A 259 29.10 1.53 7.14
N ALA A 260 28.37 1.20 6.06
CA ALA A 260 28.54 -0.05 5.35
C ALA A 260 29.90 -0.14 4.68
N GLU A 261 30.34 0.90 3.98
CA GLU A 261 31.62 0.96 3.28
C GLU A 261 32.82 0.90 4.26
N GLU A 262 32.82 1.71 5.31
CA GLU A 262 33.85 1.74 6.37
C GLU A 262 33.99 0.37 7.07
N THR A 263 32.84 -0.27 7.37
CA THR A 263 32.84 -1.57 8.05
C THR A 263 33.31 -2.68 7.11
N ALA A 264 32.85 -2.67 5.86
CA ALA A 264 33.29 -3.66 4.85
C ALA A 264 34.79 -3.56 4.59
N GLU A 265 35.35 -2.35 4.43
CA GLU A 265 36.77 -2.10 4.26
C GLU A 265 37.58 -2.64 5.45
N ARG A 266 37.19 -2.29 6.67
CA ARG A 266 37.83 -2.76 7.92
C ARG A 266 37.83 -4.29 8.04
N MET A 267 36.77 -4.96 7.55
CA MET A 267 36.64 -6.40 7.61
C MET A 267 37.14 -7.11 6.34
N GLY A 268 37.65 -6.37 5.36
CA GLY A 268 38.23 -6.90 4.12
C GLY A 268 37.22 -7.37 3.10
N CYS A 269 35.96 -6.98 3.20
CA CYS A 269 34.91 -7.25 2.23
C CYS A 269 34.82 -6.13 1.17
N LYS A 270 34.45 -6.51 -0.06
CA LYS A 270 33.95 -5.55 -1.03
C LYS A 270 32.46 -5.28 -0.72
N CYS A 271 32.05 -4.02 -0.72
CA CYS A 271 30.69 -3.58 -0.53
C CYS A 271 30.13 -2.97 -1.82
N ASN A 272 28.98 -3.45 -2.27
CA ASN A 272 28.22 -2.85 -3.36
C ASN A 272 26.87 -2.42 -2.78
N ILE A 273 26.47 -1.17 -3.01
CA ILE A 273 25.19 -0.62 -2.54
C ILE A 273 24.41 -0.15 -3.76
N ARG A 274 23.20 -0.69 -3.93
CA ARG A 274 22.22 -0.21 -4.89
C ARG A 274 21.15 0.53 -4.12
N GLU A 275 20.70 1.65 -4.65
CA GLU A 275 19.66 2.49 -4.06
C GLU A 275 18.55 2.68 -5.07
N GLU A 276 17.32 2.67 -4.56
CA GLU A 276 16.12 2.91 -5.35
C GLU A 276 15.17 3.78 -4.52
N GLU A 277 14.81 4.94 -5.04
CA GLU A 277 13.69 5.71 -4.52
C GLU A 277 12.40 5.18 -5.13
N ASP A 278 11.71 4.37 -4.35
CA ASP A 278 10.51 3.66 -4.79
C ASP A 278 9.32 4.63 -5.00
N VAL A 279 9.12 5.53 -4.03
CA VAL A 279 8.17 6.64 -4.14
C VAL A 279 8.73 7.89 -3.45
N PRO A 280 8.50 9.09 -3.99
CA PRO A 280 8.87 10.34 -3.33
C PRO A 280 7.90 10.68 -2.20
N GLU A 281 8.33 11.57 -1.33
CA GLU A 281 7.43 12.24 -0.41
C GLU A 281 6.34 12.98 -1.19
N THR A 282 5.09 12.81 -0.75
CA THR A 282 3.95 13.47 -1.40
C THR A 282 3.22 14.37 -0.41
N ASP A 283 2.97 15.61 -0.83
CA ASP A 283 2.18 16.60 -0.09
C ASP A 283 0.83 16.78 -0.79
N PHE A 284 -0.25 16.34 -0.14
CA PHE A 284 -1.62 16.45 -0.62
C PHE A 284 -2.30 17.73 -0.10
N SER A 285 -1.66 18.49 0.80
CA SER A 285 -2.25 19.70 1.41
C SER A 285 -2.41 20.85 0.42
N GLU A 286 -1.72 20.78 -0.72
CA GLU A 286 -1.87 21.74 -1.82
C GLU A 286 -3.25 21.66 -2.51
N ASN A 287 -3.98 20.55 -2.36
CA ASN A 287 -5.32 20.33 -2.91
C ASN A 287 -6.40 21.03 -2.07
N THR A 288 -6.22 22.30 -1.76
CA THR A 288 -7.05 23.06 -0.80
C THR A 288 -8.53 23.07 -1.11
N ASP A 289 -8.92 23.24 -2.38
CA ASP A 289 -10.32 23.22 -2.82
C ASP A 289 -10.98 21.84 -2.63
N MET A 290 -10.24 20.75 -2.84
CA MET A 290 -10.72 19.40 -2.58
C MET A 290 -10.89 19.18 -1.07
N LEU A 291 -9.93 19.62 -0.26
CA LEU A 291 -9.97 19.52 1.19
C LEU A 291 -11.14 20.33 1.79
N GLU A 292 -11.41 21.52 1.29
CA GLU A 292 -12.58 22.34 1.71
C GLU A 292 -13.90 21.65 1.38
N ARG A 293 -14.04 21.08 0.17
CA ARG A 293 -15.24 20.29 -0.21
C ARG A 293 -15.40 19.08 0.69
N LEU A 294 -14.33 18.32 0.92
CA LEU A 294 -14.35 17.18 1.82
C LEU A 294 -14.71 17.59 3.26
N ALA A 295 -14.16 18.67 3.80
CA ALA A 295 -14.50 19.15 5.14
C ALA A 295 -15.99 19.42 5.28
N SER A 296 -16.63 20.04 4.26
CA SER A 296 -18.07 20.24 4.23
C SER A 296 -18.84 18.90 4.19
N ILE A 297 -18.38 17.92 3.43
CA ILE A 297 -19.00 16.61 3.32
C ILE A 297 -18.87 15.82 4.62
N TYR A 298 -17.70 15.85 5.27
CA TYR A 298 -17.50 15.23 6.60
C TYR A 298 -18.47 15.82 7.63
N SER A 299 -18.59 17.15 7.66
CA SER A 299 -19.53 17.81 8.55
C SER A 299 -20.99 17.38 8.31
N ARG A 300 -21.42 17.23 7.06
CA ARG A 300 -22.74 16.71 6.69
C ARG A 300 -22.97 15.28 7.17
N SER A 301 -21.92 14.47 7.19
CA SER A 301 -21.93 13.08 7.68
C SER A 301 -21.76 12.98 9.20
N GLY A 302 -21.80 14.09 9.93
CA GLY A 302 -21.61 14.10 11.38
C GLY A 302 -20.21 13.75 11.84
N LEU A 303 -19.21 13.89 10.95
CA LEU A 303 -17.80 13.59 11.20
C LEU A 303 -16.97 14.88 11.21
N SER A 304 -15.88 14.86 11.95
CA SER A 304 -14.84 15.90 11.87
C SER A 304 -13.74 15.45 10.94
N MET A 305 -13.34 16.31 10.00
CA MET A 305 -12.16 16.06 9.18
C MET A 305 -10.91 16.47 9.94
N ILE A 306 -9.97 15.55 10.09
CA ILE A 306 -8.73 15.72 10.85
C ILE A 306 -7.54 15.54 9.88
N PRO A 307 -6.77 16.61 9.61
CA PRO A 307 -5.54 16.48 8.83
C PRO A 307 -4.53 15.58 9.55
N ALA A 308 -3.98 14.58 8.84
CA ALA A 308 -3.04 13.64 9.40
C ALA A 308 -1.84 13.40 8.47
N ARG A 309 -0.81 12.76 8.99
CA ARG A 309 0.34 12.23 8.24
C ARG A 309 0.45 10.75 8.51
N SER A 310 0.77 9.97 7.49
CA SER A 310 0.99 8.53 7.63
C SER A 310 2.39 8.14 7.18
N PHE A 311 2.98 7.14 7.84
CA PHE A 311 4.15 6.43 7.33
C PHE A 311 3.77 5.34 6.29
N GLY A 312 2.49 5.08 6.09
CA GLY A 312 1.99 4.27 4.99
C GLY A 312 2.29 4.91 3.65
N VAL A 313 2.54 4.08 2.65
CA VAL A 313 2.71 4.47 1.26
C VAL A 313 1.52 3.91 0.49
N LEU A 314 0.84 4.74 -0.26
CA LEU A 314 -0.47 4.49 -0.83
C LEU A 314 -0.47 4.69 -2.34
N ASP A 315 -1.40 4.08 -3.05
CA ASP A 315 -1.66 4.34 -4.48
C ASP A 315 -1.91 5.82 -4.79
N ALA A 316 -2.36 6.58 -3.79
CA ALA A 316 -2.50 8.03 -3.86
C ALA A 316 -1.21 8.76 -4.27
N THR A 317 -0.05 8.24 -3.87
CA THR A 317 1.24 8.80 -4.30
C THR A 317 1.44 8.67 -5.80
N CYS A 318 1.10 7.51 -6.37
CA CYS A 318 1.23 7.27 -7.82
C CYS A 318 0.26 8.14 -8.63
N THR A 319 -1.00 8.22 -8.23
CA THR A 319 -2.00 9.06 -8.91
C THR A 319 -1.61 10.53 -8.88
N ASN A 320 -1.15 11.04 -7.73
CA ASN A 320 -0.74 12.43 -7.58
C ASN A 320 0.49 12.79 -8.43
N GLN A 321 1.48 11.87 -8.51
CA GLN A 321 2.67 12.06 -9.36
C GLN A 321 2.34 12.17 -10.84
N LEU A 322 1.27 11.51 -11.28
CA LEU A 322 0.83 11.50 -12.68
C LEU A 322 -0.16 12.62 -12.99
N GLY A 323 -0.30 13.60 -12.07
CA GLY A 323 -1.04 14.83 -12.30
C GLY A 323 -2.52 14.75 -11.90
N ILE A 324 -3.00 13.64 -11.33
CA ILE A 324 -4.35 13.55 -10.78
C ILE A 324 -4.31 14.05 -9.34
N ARG A 325 -4.95 15.18 -9.05
CA ARG A 325 -5.02 15.74 -7.70
C ARG A 325 -5.72 14.76 -6.77
N THR A 326 -5.01 14.26 -5.76
CA THR A 326 -5.47 13.14 -4.95
C THR A 326 -5.58 13.52 -3.48
N VAL A 327 -6.60 13.01 -2.79
CA VAL A 327 -6.74 13.12 -1.34
C VAL A 327 -7.00 11.74 -0.76
N PRO A 328 -6.08 11.20 0.07
CA PRO A 328 -6.31 9.95 0.79
C PRO A 328 -7.16 10.18 2.04
N ILE A 329 -8.14 9.31 2.26
CA ILE A 329 -9.02 9.32 3.43
C ILE A 329 -9.00 7.99 4.16
N GLY A 330 -9.38 8.00 5.45
CA GLY A 330 -9.28 6.84 6.33
C GLY A 330 -10.60 6.33 6.87
N PHE A 331 -10.61 5.02 7.17
CA PHE A 331 -11.67 4.32 7.87
C PHE A 331 -11.10 3.38 8.92
N ASN A 332 -11.82 3.18 10.01
CA ASN A 332 -11.32 2.33 11.09
C ASN A 332 -11.14 0.88 10.67
N ILE A 333 -9.89 0.46 10.56
CA ILE A 333 -9.47 -0.93 10.49
C ILE A 333 -8.53 -1.16 11.67
N TYR A 334 -8.82 -2.16 12.47
CA TYR A 334 -8.09 -2.42 13.70
C TYR A 334 -7.14 -3.61 13.50
N HIS A 335 -5.89 -3.47 13.91
CA HIS A 335 -4.83 -4.49 13.81
C HIS A 335 -4.62 -5.02 12.39
N SER A 336 -4.69 -4.13 11.37
CA SER A 336 -4.42 -4.46 9.97
C SER A 336 -3.14 -5.30 9.81
N HIS A 337 -3.06 -6.09 8.74
CA HIS A 337 -1.95 -7.00 8.43
C HIS A 337 -1.67 -8.06 9.52
N SER A 338 -2.66 -8.43 10.30
CA SER A 338 -2.50 -9.49 11.31
C SER A 338 -3.75 -10.36 11.44
N ALA A 339 -3.60 -11.56 11.99
CA ALA A 339 -4.74 -12.43 12.31
C ALA A 339 -5.70 -11.85 13.37
N ARG A 340 -5.38 -10.69 13.95
CA ARG A 340 -6.24 -9.96 14.89
C ARG A 340 -7.01 -8.84 14.19
N GLU A 341 -6.91 -8.70 12.89
CA GLU A 341 -7.62 -7.69 12.13
C GLU A 341 -9.13 -7.80 12.34
N TYR A 342 -9.77 -6.66 12.55
CA TYR A 342 -11.22 -6.58 12.65
C TYR A 342 -11.75 -5.20 12.28
N VAL A 343 -13.03 -5.16 11.95
CA VAL A 343 -13.79 -3.92 11.74
C VAL A 343 -15.05 -3.92 12.58
N VAL A 344 -15.52 -2.72 12.95
CA VAL A 344 -16.74 -2.53 13.75
C VAL A 344 -17.89 -2.17 12.80
N ILE A 345 -19.00 -2.91 12.90
CA ILE A 345 -20.16 -2.72 11.98
C ILE A 345 -20.71 -1.29 12.03
N GLU A 346 -20.67 -0.65 13.19
CA GLU A 346 -21.12 0.73 13.32
C GLU A 346 -20.21 1.71 12.56
N ASP A 347 -18.90 1.45 12.54
CA ASP A 347 -17.96 2.25 11.75
C ASP A 347 -18.20 2.03 10.25
N VAL A 348 -18.50 0.80 9.82
CA VAL A 348 -18.87 0.50 8.42
C VAL A 348 -20.11 1.28 7.96
N LYS A 349 -21.11 1.46 8.84
CA LYS A 349 -22.30 2.26 8.51
C LYS A 349 -21.97 3.74 8.34
N LYS A 350 -21.14 4.31 9.23
CA LYS A 350 -20.69 5.71 9.12
C LYS A 350 -19.85 5.93 7.87
N MET A 351 -19.03 4.96 7.52
CA MET A 351 -18.24 4.93 6.30
C MET A 351 -19.14 4.99 5.06
N LEU A 352 -20.21 4.16 5.03
CA LEU A 352 -21.16 4.16 3.92
C LEU A 352 -21.84 5.52 3.77
N GLU A 353 -22.32 6.12 4.87
CA GLU A 353 -22.92 7.46 4.86
C GLU A 353 -21.96 8.54 4.33
N LEU A 354 -20.69 8.49 4.75
CA LEU A 354 -19.67 9.41 4.25
C LEU A 354 -19.45 9.23 2.73
N VAL A 355 -19.31 7.99 2.26
CA VAL A 355 -19.09 7.71 0.83
C VAL A 355 -20.31 8.11 -0.02
N GLU A 356 -21.54 7.83 0.44
CA GLU A 356 -22.75 8.31 -0.24
C GLU A 356 -22.75 9.84 -0.36
N ASN A 357 -22.35 10.54 0.70
CA ASN A 357 -22.25 12.00 0.67
C ASN A 357 -21.11 12.51 -0.22
N ILE A 358 -19.98 11.78 -0.30
CA ILE A 358 -18.92 12.08 -1.27
C ILE A 358 -19.48 11.97 -2.69
N ILE A 359 -20.15 10.89 -3.04
CA ILE A 359 -20.68 10.66 -4.39
C ILE A 359 -21.75 11.73 -4.74
N ARG A 360 -22.56 12.18 -3.78
CA ARG A 360 -23.58 13.21 -4.03
C ARG A 360 -23.03 14.62 -4.18
N TYR A 361 -21.98 14.97 -3.42
CA TYR A 361 -21.61 16.38 -3.21
C TYR A 361 -20.18 16.74 -3.64
N PHE A 362 -19.28 15.77 -3.87
CA PHE A 362 -17.92 16.01 -4.35
C PHE A 362 -17.90 16.29 -5.85
#